data_3862a291753ed50e5db0c2894a8764c0
#
_entry.id   3862a291753ed50e5db0c2894a8764c0
#
_cell.length_a   1.000
_cell.length_b   1.000
_cell.length_c   1.000
_cell.angle_alpha   90.00
_cell.angle_beta   90.00
_cell.angle_gamma   90.00
#
_symmetry.space_group_name_H-M   'P 1'
#
loop_
_entity.id
_entity.type
_entity.pdbx_description
1 polymer ?
#
loop_
_entity_poly.entity_id
_entity_poly.type
_entity_poly.pdbx_seq_one_letter_code
_entity_poly.pdbx_strand_id
1 'polypeptide(L)'
;RGEKESQIAIGTPILYRAGDQPNNALSLNVFNPGEIAATGGTSGVVYAITDNLSVKESSRVNNFAHVNYEVGKETRIGKLLCINGAGIQYRWLLNNLSVNSYQDMNHLASEIEVGSDGVCLIPFGNGAERMLNNLDIGTRLVHVNLNNHHKGHLCRAALEGIDFSFVYGIEILKSDGIQVDVIRA
;
A
#
# COMPACT_ATOMS: atom_id res chain seq x y z
N ARG A 1 -16.90 25.64 21.61
CA ARG A 1 -16.17 24.47 22.20
C ARG A 1 -14.89 24.16 21.41
N GLY A 2 -14.98 24.10 20.06
CA GLY A 2 -13.84 23.80 19.18
C GLY A 2 -12.70 24.84 19.23
N GLU A 3 -13.00 26.13 19.42
CA GLU A 3 -11.96 27.18 19.47
C GLU A 3 -10.94 26.96 20.60
N LYS A 4 -11.40 26.54 21.79
CA LYS A 4 -10.51 26.29 22.94
C LYS A 4 -9.63 25.04 22.77
N GLU A 5 -10.08 24.10 21.97
CA GLU A 5 -9.37 22.82 21.75
C GLU A 5 -8.45 22.89 20.55
N SER A 6 -8.86 23.57 19.48
CA SER A 6 -8.13 23.64 18.20
C SER A 6 -7.28 24.91 18.00
N GLN A 7 -7.52 25.94 18.81
CA GLN A 7 -6.92 27.30 18.65
C GLN A 7 -7.25 27.97 17.30
N ILE A 8 -8.29 27.48 16.62
CA ILE A 8 -8.77 28.06 15.35
C ILE A 8 -9.91 29.02 15.65
N ALA A 9 -9.87 30.24 15.11
CA ALA A 9 -10.86 31.26 15.33
C ALA A 9 -12.26 30.83 14.89
N ILE A 10 -13.30 31.26 15.66
CA ILE A 10 -14.67 31.02 15.27
C ILE A 10 -14.95 31.69 13.92
N GLY A 11 -15.59 30.96 13.00
CA GLY A 11 -15.89 31.45 11.66
C GLY A 11 -14.84 31.10 10.60
N THR A 12 -13.76 30.45 10.98
CA THR A 12 -12.78 29.91 9.98
C THR A 12 -13.52 28.93 9.05
N PRO A 13 -13.52 29.17 7.73
CA PRO A 13 -14.23 28.31 6.80
C PRO A 13 -13.57 26.95 6.67
N ILE A 14 -14.36 25.89 6.65
CA ILE A 14 -13.92 24.54 6.27
C ILE A 14 -14.11 24.43 4.76
N LEU A 15 -13.01 24.47 4.01
CA LEU A 15 -13.05 24.55 2.55
C LEU A 15 -13.39 23.22 1.89
N TYR A 16 -12.93 22.10 2.46
CA TYR A 16 -13.24 20.75 1.95
C TYR A 16 -13.07 19.68 3.03
N ARG A 17 -13.56 18.48 2.75
CA ARG A 17 -13.29 17.27 3.53
C ARG A 17 -12.73 16.21 2.61
N ALA A 18 -11.65 15.58 3.03
CA ALA A 18 -11.10 14.41 2.35
C ALA A 18 -10.54 13.43 3.38
N GLY A 19 -10.45 12.17 3.00
CA GLY A 19 -9.70 11.18 3.76
C GLY A 19 -8.19 11.41 3.66
N ASP A 20 -7.41 10.69 4.46
CA ASP A 20 -5.94 10.75 4.45
C ASP A 20 -5.36 10.33 3.10
N GLN A 21 -5.89 9.27 2.48
CA GLN A 21 -5.37 8.74 1.21
C GLN A 21 -5.61 9.66 0.00
N PRO A 22 -6.79 10.27 -0.20
CA PRO A 22 -6.97 11.32 -1.20
C PRO A 22 -6.03 12.52 -1.01
N ASN A 23 -5.75 12.93 0.24
CA ASN A 23 -4.78 13.99 0.53
C ASN A 23 -3.34 13.55 0.28
N ASN A 24 -3.00 12.30 0.56
CA ASN A 24 -1.70 11.74 0.23
C ASN A 24 -1.49 11.71 -1.30
N ALA A 25 -2.49 11.29 -2.07
CA ALA A 25 -2.45 11.33 -3.52
C ALA A 25 -2.26 12.76 -4.06
N LEU A 26 -2.91 13.76 -3.43
CA LEU A 26 -2.67 15.17 -3.71
C LEU A 26 -1.19 15.55 -3.51
N SER A 27 -0.57 15.13 -2.41
CA SER A 27 0.83 15.42 -2.12
C SER A 27 1.80 14.81 -3.13
N LEU A 28 1.43 13.67 -3.73
CA LEU A 28 2.18 12.99 -4.79
C LEU A 28 1.83 13.50 -6.20
N ASN A 29 1.06 14.58 -6.32
CA ASN A 29 0.63 15.14 -7.59
C ASN A 29 -0.16 14.13 -8.47
N VAL A 30 -1.05 13.35 -7.85
CA VAL A 30 -1.91 12.34 -8.48
C VAL A 30 -3.31 12.92 -8.60
N PHE A 31 -3.75 13.30 -9.81
CA PHE A 31 -5.00 14.03 -10.07
C PHE A 31 -5.85 13.47 -11.20
N ASN A 32 -5.25 12.74 -12.14
CA ASN A 32 -5.89 12.37 -13.39
C ASN A 32 -6.16 10.87 -13.45
N PRO A 33 -7.17 10.43 -14.21
CA PRO A 33 -7.37 9.01 -14.50
C PRO A 33 -6.11 8.37 -15.05
N GLY A 34 -5.81 7.15 -14.63
CA GLY A 34 -4.60 6.42 -14.97
C GLY A 34 -3.42 6.69 -14.04
N GLU A 35 -3.50 7.69 -13.15
CA GLU A 35 -2.46 7.97 -12.17
C GLU A 35 -2.72 7.21 -10.86
N ILE A 36 -1.67 6.65 -10.28
CA ILE A 36 -1.69 5.89 -9.02
C ILE A 36 -0.73 6.51 -8.02
N ALA A 37 -1.20 6.67 -6.77
CA ALA A 37 -0.38 6.87 -5.60
C ALA A 37 -0.15 5.54 -4.87
N ALA A 38 1.10 5.12 -4.72
CA ALA A 38 1.50 3.96 -3.93
C ALA A 38 2.19 4.42 -2.65
N THR A 39 1.72 3.95 -1.50
CA THR A 39 2.28 4.35 -0.20
C THR A 39 2.66 3.13 0.59
N GLY A 40 3.95 2.99 0.90
CA GLY A 40 4.50 1.94 1.73
C GLY A 40 4.79 2.44 3.16
N GLY A 41 3.89 2.18 4.08
CA GLY A 41 4.07 2.45 5.51
C GLY A 41 3.96 1.17 6.33
N THR A 42 3.46 1.25 7.55
CA THR A 42 3.08 0.07 8.37
C THR A 42 2.16 -0.85 7.58
N SER A 43 1.16 -0.27 6.91
CA SER A 43 0.35 -0.89 5.87
C SER A 43 0.72 -0.29 4.51
N GLY A 44 0.46 -1.03 3.43
CA GLY A 44 0.56 -0.54 2.08
C GLY A 44 -0.78 -0.01 1.58
N VAL A 45 -0.73 0.95 0.67
CA VAL A 45 -1.92 1.48 0.00
C VAL A 45 -1.62 1.69 -1.47
N VAL A 46 -2.55 1.25 -2.31
CA VAL A 46 -2.62 1.63 -3.73
C VAL A 46 -3.89 2.47 -3.93
N TYR A 47 -3.72 3.70 -4.38
CA TYR A 47 -4.80 4.63 -4.62
C TYR A 47 -4.77 5.11 -6.07
N ALA A 48 -5.74 4.71 -6.86
CA ALA A 48 -5.83 5.02 -8.29
C ALA A 48 -6.94 6.03 -8.58
N ILE A 49 -6.72 6.92 -9.54
CA ILE A 49 -7.75 7.83 -10.03
C ILE A 49 -8.40 7.24 -11.31
N THR A 50 -9.72 7.37 -11.38
CA THR A 50 -10.51 6.98 -12.54
C THR A 50 -11.64 7.96 -12.81
N ASP A 51 -12.12 8.02 -14.01
CA ASP A 51 -13.36 8.68 -14.43
C ASP A 51 -14.54 7.71 -14.50
N ASN A 52 -14.29 6.42 -14.26
CA ASN A 52 -15.29 5.36 -14.33
C ASN A 52 -15.94 5.10 -12.96
N LEU A 53 -17.26 5.16 -12.91
CA LEU A 53 -18.06 4.86 -11.71
C LEU A 53 -18.32 3.36 -11.52
N SER A 54 -17.88 2.50 -12.44
CA SER A 54 -18.05 1.04 -12.31
C SER A 54 -17.34 0.51 -11.09
N VAL A 55 -18.00 -0.38 -10.34
CA VAL A 55 -17.47 -1.03 -9.15
C VAL A 55 -17.67 -2.54 -9.31
N LYS A 56 -16.63 -3.24 -9.73
CA LYS A 56 -16.62 -4.72 -9.84
C LYS A 56 -16.10 -5.36 -8.57
N GLU A 57 -15.13 -4.71 -7.91
CA GLU A 57 -14.38 -5.22 -6.77
C GLU A 57 -14.81 -4.57 -5.44
N SER A 58 -16.13 -4.42 -5.21
CA SER A 58 -16.70 -3.70 -4.06
C SER A 58 -16.29 -4.26 -2.69
N SER A 59 -15.93 -5.54 -2.59
CA SER A 59 -15.46 -6.17 -1.36
C SER A 59 -14.00 -5.81 -1.02
N ARG A 60 -13.16 -5.58 -2.02
CA ARG A 60 -11.72 -5.36 -1.88
C ARG A 60 -11.31 -3.90 -2.03
N VAL A 61 -12.03 -3.12 -2.84
CA VAL A 61 -11.70 -1.74 -3.23
C VAL A 61 -12.74 -0.77 -2.69
N ASN A 62 -12.28 0.29 -2.04
CA ASN A 62 -13.13 1.41 -1.64
C ASN A 62 -13.12 2.49 -2.72
N ASN A 63 -14.28 3.15 -2.91
CA ASN A 63 -14.43 4.22 -3.87
C ASN A 63 -14.77 5.53 -3.15
N PHE A 64 -14.10 6.62 -3.52
CA PHE A 64 -14.26 7.94 -2.95
C PHE A 64 -14.30 9.01 -4.04
N ALA A 65 -15.00 10.10 -3.82
CA ALA A 65 -14.76 11.31 -4.60
C ALA A 65 -13.32 11.77 -4.33
N HIS A 66 -12.54 11.98 -5.39
CA HIS A 66 -11.18 12.49 -5.22
C HIS A 66 -11.18 13.98 -4.83
N VAL A 67 -10.07 14.51 -4.32
CA VAL A 67 -9.98 15.91 -3.84
C VAL A 67 -10.30 16.96 -4.90
N ASN A 68 -10.11 16.65 -6.17
CA ASN A 68 -10.44 17.49 -7.30
C ASN A 68 -11.78 17.10 -7.99
N TYR A 69 -12.61 16.27 -7.35
CA TYR A 69 -13.95 15.98 -7.84
C TYR A 69 -14.83 17.22 -7.72
N GLU A 70 -15.52 17.57 -8.80
CA GLU A 70 -16.44 18.68 -8.83
C GLU A 70 -17.74 18.28 -9.55
N VAL A 71 -18.88 18.53 -8.90
CA VAL A 71 -20.20 18.20 -9.45
C VAL A 71 -20.44 18.96 -10.77
N GLY A 72 -20.82 18.24 -11.81
CA GLY A 72 -21.09 18.79 -13.14
C GLY A 72 -19.84 18.99 -14.01
N LYS A 73 -18.66 18.62 -13.52
CA LYS A 73 -17.42 18.54 -14.30
C LYS A 73 -17.01 17.09 -14.56
N GLU A 74 -15.79 16.90 -15.04
CA GLU A 74 -15.22 15.57 -15.25
C GLU A 74 -15.19 14.74 -13.97
N THR A 75 -15.62 13.51 -14.06
CA THR A 75 -15.63 12.57 -12.94
C THR A 75 -14.20 12.27 -12.49
N ARG A 76 -13.96 12.35 -11.17
CA ARG A 76 -12.67 12.00 -10.54
C ARG A 76 -12.96 11.17 -9.30
N ILE A 77 -12.81 9.87 -9.45
CA ILE A 77 -13.01 8.88 -8.37
C ILE A 77 -11.67 8.29 -7.99
N GLY A 78 -11.41 8.30 -6.68
CA GLY A 78 -10.30 7.58 -6.10
C GLY A 78 -10.70 6.17 -5.72
N LYS A 79 -9.98 5.18 -6.20
CA LYS A 79 -10.13 3.77 -5.85
C LYS A 79 -8.99 3.35 -4.93
N LEU A 80 -9.35 3.00 -3.71
CA LEU A 80 -8.43 2.68 -2.62
C LEU A 80 -8.41 1.17 -2.35
N LEU A 81 -7.22 0.60 -2.41
CA LEU A 81 -6.94 -0.76 -1.96
C LEU A 81 -5.87 -0.71 -0.86
N CYS A 82 -6.19 -1.32 0.30
CA CYS A 82 -5.27 -1.44 1.42
C CYS A 82 -4.59 -2.81 1.41
N ILE A 83 -3.32 -2.82 1.83
CA ILE A 83 -2.47 -4.00 1.99
C ILE A 83 -1.98 -3.99 3.44
N ASN A 84 -2.51 -4.87 4.29
CA ASN A 84 -2.20 -4.84 5.72
C ASN A 84 -0.77 -5.32 6.04
N GLY A 85 -0.23 -6.21 5.23
CA GLY A 85 1.03 -6.91 5.46
C GLY A 85 2.28 -6.24 4.89
N ALA A 86 2.34 -4.91 4.78
CA ALA A 86 3.51 -4.23 4.20
C ALA A 86 4.66 -4.02 5.22
N GLY A 87 4.97 -2.79 5.58
CA GLY A 87 6.12 -2.46 6.43
C GLY A 87 6.08 -3.05 7.86
N ILE A 88 4.89 -3.42 8.36
CA ILE A 88 4.80 -4.12 9.65
C ILE A 88 5.55 -5.45 9.64
N GLN A 89 5.52 -6.15 8.52
CA GLN A 89 6.22 -7.43 8.35
C GLN A 89 7.75 -7.19 8.33
N TYR A 90 8.22 -6.15 7.64
CA TYR A 90 9.63 -5.80 7.60
C TYR A 90 10.15 -5.38 8.97
N ARG A 91 9.36 -4.60 9.73
CA ARG A 91 9.65 -4.27 11.13
C ARG A 91 9.70 -5.50 12.04
N TRP A 92 8.80 -6.46 11.82
CA TRP A 92 8.84 -7.71 12.57
C TRP A 92 10.16 -8.47 12.35
N LEU A 93 10.64 -8.54 11.11
CA LEU A 93 11.94 -9.14 10.80
C LEU A 93 13.09 -8.38 11.49
N LEU A 94 13.11 -7.05 11.47
CA LEU A 94 14.10 -6.24 12.18
C LEU A 94 14.21 -6.66 13.65
N ASN A 95 13.08 -6.85 14.30
CA ASN A 95 13.04 -7.20 15.72
C ASN A 95 13.42 -8.65 16.02
N ASN A 96 13.43 -9.54 15.02
CA ASN A 96 13.60 -10.97 15.21
C ASN A 96 14.86 -11.57 14.56
N LEU A 97 15.52 -10.86 13.62
CA LEU A 97 16.69 -11.38 12.90
C LEU A 97 18.05 -10.98 13.49
N SER A 98 18.09 -10.36 14.68
CA SER A 98 19.34 -9.84 15.28
C SER A 98 20.12 -8.96 14.29
N VAL A 99 19.45 -7.99 13.66
CA VAL A 99 20.00 -6.89 12.87
C VAL A 99 19.74 -5.56 13.58
N ASN A 100 20.59 -4.56 13.36
CA ASN A 100 20.53 -3.35 14.16
C ASN A 100 19.65 -2.25 13.58
N SER A 101 19.44 -2.27 12.25
CA SER A 101 18.70 -1.21 11.56
C SER A 101 18.08 -1.70 10.26
N TYR A 102 17.13 -0.92 9.72
CA TYR A 102 16.62 -1.13 8.35
C TYR A 102 17.72 -0.97 7.29
N GLN A 103 18.70 -0.12 7.55
CA GLN A 103 19.83 0.05 6.64
C GLN A 103 20.66 -1.24 6.55
N ASP A 104 20.92 -1.90 7.69
CA ASP A 104 21.61 -3.19 7.70
C ASP A 104 20.78 -4.27 6.99
N MET A 105 19.47 -4.30 7.19
CA MET A 105 18.58 -5.22 6.48
C MET A 105 18.61 -5.00 4.97
N ASN A 106 18.55 -3.74 4.53
CA ASN A 106 18.60 -3.38 3.12
C ASN A 106 19.96 -3.73 2.51
N HIS A 107 21.05 -3.54 3.24
CA HIS A 107 22.38 -3.94 2.82
C HIS A 107 22.45 -5.47 2.65
N LEU A 108 22.04 -6.24 3.63
CA LEU A 108 21.97 -7.71 3.56
C LEU A 108 21.11 -8.19 2.39
N ALA A 109 19.99 -7.55 2.14
CA ALA A 109 19.11 -7.86 1.01
C ALA A 109 19.77 -7.55 -0.34
N SER A 110 20.56 -6.47 -0.43
CA SER A 110 21.24 -6.05 -1.66
C SER A 110 22.35 -6.99 -2.11
N GLU A 111 22.87 -7.82 -1.20
CA GLU A 111 23.87 -8.84 -1.51
C GLU A 111 23.26 -10.11 -2.11
N ILE A 112 21.93 -10.24 -2.09
CA ILE A 112 21.20 -11.40 -2.61
C ILE A 112 20.56 -11.05 -3.95
N GLU A 113 20.75 -11.93 -4.92
CA GLU A 113 20.14 -11.80 -6.25
C GLU A 113 18.61 -11.73 -6.18
N VAL A 114 18.02 -11.08 -7.19
CA VAL A 114 16.55 -11.01 -7.36
C VAL A 114 15.99 -12.42 -7.44
N GLY A 115 14.86 -12.63 -6.73
CA GLY A 115 14.24 -13.94 -6.58
C GLY A 115 14.69 -14.68 -5.31
N SER A 116 15.61 -14.09 -4.52
CA SER A 116 16.04 -14.57 -3.21
C SER A 116 16.41 -16.06 -3.17
N ASP A 117 17.02 -16.57 -4.26
CA ASP A 117 17.35 -18.00 -4.46
C ASP A 117 16.13 -18.93 -4.25
N GLY A 118 14.95 -18.45 -4.66
CA GLY A 118 13.66 -19.17 -4.54
C GLY A 118 12.96 -19.04 -3.19
N VAL A 119 13.56 -18.38 -2.20
CA VAL A 119 12.86 -18.08 -0.94
C VAL A 119 11.77 -17.07 -1.19
N CYS A 120 10.55 -17.38 -0.75
CA CYS A 120 9.42 -16.45 -0.83
C CYS A 120 8.88 -16.13 0.56
N LEU A 121 8.51 -14.87 0.78
CA LEU A 121 7.84 -14.45 1.97
C LEU A 121 6.49 -13.81 1.61
N ILE A 122 5.40 -14.36 2.14
CA ILE A 122 4.04 -13.84 1.98
C ILE A 122 3.75 -12.93 3.18
N PRO A 123 3.53 -11.61 2.99
CA PRO A 123 3.62 -10.64 4.08
C PRO A 123 2.33 -10.46 4.90
N PHE A 124 1.25 -11.22 4.68
CA PHE A 124 -0.09 -10.98 5.22
C PHE A 124 -0.27 -11.46 6.67
N GLY A 125 0.63 -11.07 7.57
CA GLY A 125 0.64 -11.49 8.97
C GLY A 125 -0.02 -10.53 9.96
N ASN A 126 -0.76 -9.51 9.49
CA ASN A 126 -1.40 -8.50 10.33
C ASN A 126 -2.92 -8.69 10.47
N GLY A 127 -3.37 -9.94 10.52
CA GLY A 127 -4.78 -10.32 10.59
C GLY A 127 -5.44 -10.42 9.22
N ALA A 128 -6.76 -10.24 9.18
CA ALA A 128 -7.53 -10.37 7.96
C ALA A 128 -7.12 -9.36 6.89
N GLU A 129 -6.85 -9.87 5.69
CA GLU A 129 -6.40 -9.06 4.56
C GLU A 129 -7.54 -8.79 3.58
N ARG A 130 -7.94 -7.52 3.47
CA ARG A 130 -9.03 -7.12 2.58
C ARG A 130 -8.76 -7.46 1.12
N MET A 131 -7.53 -7.30 0.68
CA MET A 131 -7.09 -7.66 -0.66
C MET A 131 -7.35 -9.14 -0.98
N LEU A 132 -7.40 -9.99 0.05
CA LEU A 132 -7.70 -11.43 -0.02
C LEU A 132 -9.13 -11.75 0.45
N ASN A 133 -10.09 -10.84 0.28
CA ASN A 133 -11.49 -11.00 0.73
C ASN A 133 -11.62 -11.28 2.24
N ASN A 134 -10.84 -10.58 3.05
CA ASN A 134 -10.78 -10.71 4.51
C ASN A 134 -10.32 -12.10 5.01
N LEU A 135 -9.56 -12.82 4.21
CA LEU A 135 -8.89 -14.02 4.66
C LEU A 135 -7.74 -13.69 5.61
N ASP A 136 -7.65 -14.43 6.70
CA ASP A 136 -6.51 -14.39 7.63
C ASP A 136 -5.60 -15.59 7.32
N ILE A 137 -4.61 -15.38 6.47
CA ILE A 137 -3.71 -16.45 6.03
C ILE A 137 -2.38 -16.45 6.79
N GLY A 138 -2.09 -15.39 7.54
CA GLY A 138 -0.81 -15.21 8.22
C GLY A 138 0.37 -14.99 7.27
N THR A 139 1.50 -14.57 7.84
CA THR A 139 2.78 -14.54 7.14
C THR A 139 3.28 -15.97 6.89
N ARG A 140 3.83 -16.21 5.71
CA ARG A 140 4.42 -17.50 5.35
C ARG A 140 5.78 -17.31 4.74
N LEU A 141 6.74 -18.07 5.23
CA LEU A 141 8.07 -18.21 4.66
C LEU A 141 8.16 -19.59 4.02
N VAL A 142 8.43 -19.66 2.73
CA VAL A 142 8.43 -20.91 1.96
C VAL A 142 9.72 -21.10 1.19
N HIS A 143 10.04 -22.35 0.86
CA HIS A 143 11.21 -22.78 0.10
C HIS A 143 12.56 -22.47 0.75
N VAL A 144 12.62 -22.38 2.08
CA VAL A 144 13.88 -22.16 2.79
C VAL A 144 14.70 -23.46 2.80
N ASN A 145 15.93 -23.38 2.30
CA ASN A 145 16.95 -24.40 2.45
C ASN A 145 17.86 -24.03 3.63
N LEU A 146 17.82 -24.82 4.70
CA LEU A 146 18.53 -24.51 5.94
C LEU A 146 20.07 -24.61 5.83
N ASN A 147 20.60 -25.20 4.76
CA ASN A 147 22.04 -25.27 4.51
C ASN A 147 22.59 -24.01 3.81
N ASN A 148 21.78 -23.37 2.97
CA ASN A 148 22.25 -22.31 2.06
C ASN A 148 21.68 -20.93 2.40
N HIS A 149 20.44 -20.88 2.88
CA HIS A 149 19.77 -19.61 3.09
C HIS A 149 20.09 -19.04 4.48
N HIS A 150 20.30 -17.74 4.52
CA HIS A 150 20.59 -16.97 5.73
C HIS A 150 19.76 -15.69 5.78
N LYS A 151 19.96 -14.86 6.79
CA LYS A 151 19.15 -13.65 7.03
C LYS A 151 19.09 -12.68 5.83
N GLY A 152 20.12 -12.63 4.98
CA GLY A 152 20.08 -11.82 3.75
C GLY A 152 18.96 -12.27 2.79
N HIS A 153 18.81 -13.58 2.59
CA HIS A 153 17.72 -14.13 1.79
C HIS A 153 16.33 -13.80 2.39
N LEU A 154 16.20 -13.84 3.73
CA LEU A 154 14.95 -13.48 4.40
C LEU A 154 14.62 -12.01 4.23
N CYS A 155 15.61 -11.11 4.34
CA CYS A 155 15.45 -9.69 4.10
C CYS A 155 15.05 -9.41 2.64
N ARG A 156 15.72 -10.07 1.68
CA ARG A 156 15.41 -9.95 0.26
C ARG A 156 14.01 -10.45 -0.06
N ALA A 157 13.67 -11.65 0.37
CA ALA A 157 12.35 -12.25 0.18
C ALA A 157 11.23 -11.40 0.80
N ALA A 158 11.52 -10.71 1.92
CA ALA A 158 10.56 -9.81 2.55
C ALA A 158 10.26 -8.58 1.71
N LEU A 159 11.29 -7.93 1.16
CA LEU A 159 11.11 -6.79 0.25
C LEU A 159 10.33 -7.21 -0.99
N GLU A 160 10.72 -8.30 -1.62
CA GLU A 160 10.04 -8.83 -2.81
C GLU A 160 8.60 -9.23 -2.52
N GLY A 161 8.32 -9.85 -1.38
CA GLY A 161 6.95 -10.20 -0.97
C GLY A 161 6.06 -8.97 -0.78
N ILE A 162 6.61 -7.88 -0.23
CA ILE A 162 5.92 -6.60 -0.12
C ILE A 162 5.65 -6.04 -1.52
N ASP A 163 6.66 -5.97 -2.38
CA ASP A 163 6.52 -5.45 -3.74
C ASP A 163 5.50 -6.25 -4.56
N PHE A 164 5.54 -7.58 -4.49
CA PHE A 164 4.55 -8.42 -5.15
C PHE A 164 3.13 -8.22 -4.61
N SER A 165 2.97 -7.87 -3.33
CA SER A 165 1.65 -7.52 -2.80
C SER A 165 1.10 -6.23 -3.40
N PHE A 166 1.96 -5.23 -3.68
CA PHE A 166 1.57 -4.02 -4.41
C PHE A 166 1.22 -4.33 -5.87
N VAL A 167 2.02 -5.15 -6.55
CA VAL A 167 1.72 -5.59 -7.93
C VAL A 167 0.36 -6.29 -7.98
N TYR A 168 0.09 -7.21 -7.06
CA TYR A 168 -1.20 -7.89 -6.98
C TYR A 168 -2.36 -6.91 -6.71
N GLY A 169 -2.14 -5.91 -5.84
CA GLY A 169 -3.12 -4.85 -5.60
C GLY A 169 -3.42 -4.04 -6.88
N ILE A 170 -2.41 -3.73 -7.68
CA ILE A 170 -2.56 -3.04 -8.97
C ILE A 170 -3.35 -3.92 -9.96
N GLU A 171 -3.08 -5.23 -10.01
CA GLU A 171 -3.84 -6.16 -10.87
C GLU A 171 -5.33 -6.24 -10.47
N ILE A 172 -5.64 -6.17 -9.17
CA ILE A 172 -7.03 -6.06 -8.71
C ILE A 172 -7.67 -4.75 -9.23
N LEU A 173 -6.98 -3.62 -9.14
CA LEU A 173 -7.47 -2.35 -9.67
C LEU A 173 -7.67 -2.38 -11.17
N LYS A 174 -6.76 -3.00 -11.93
CA LYS A 174 -6.91 -3.22 -13.37
C LYS A 174 -8.15 -4.08 -13.68
N SER A 175 -8.40 -5.13 -12.90
CA SER A 175 -9.60 -5.97 -13.06
C SER A 175 -10.90 -5.19 -12.79
N ASP A 176 -10.84 -4.16 -11.96
CA ASP A 176 -11.92 -3.21 -11.69
C ASP A 176 -12.05 -2.11 -12.78
N GLY A 177 -11.26 -2.20 -13.83
CA GLY A 177 -11.33 -1.32 -15.01
C GLY A 177 -10.43 -0.09 -14.94
N ILE A 178 -9.45 -0.07 -14.05
CA ILE A 178 -8.45 1.01 -13.98
C ILE A 178 -7.40 0.81 -15.07
N GLN A 179 -7.18 1.84 -15.87
CA GLN A 179 -5.98 1.96 -16.70
C GLN A 179 -4.84 2.49 -15.80
N VAL A 180 -3.64 1.98 -16.00
CA VAL A 180 -2.45 2.38 -15.22
C VAL A 180 -1.42 2.97 -16.16
N ASP A 181 -1.23 4.29 -16.08
CA ASP A 181 -0.30 5.03 -16.91
C ASP A 181 0.95 5.45 -16.11
N VAL A 182 0.75 5.89 -14.86
CA VAL A 182 1.82 6.40 -13.99
C VAL A 182 1.59 5.96 -12.54
N ILE A 183 2.67 5.50 -11.91
CA ILE A 183 2.70 5.22 -10.46
C ILE A 183 3.66 6.20 -9.80
N ARG A 184 3.21 6.88 -8.73
CA ARG A 184 4.01 7.76 -7.88
C ARG A 184 4.02 7.21 -6.45
N ALA A 185 5.21 7.16 -5.82
CA ALA A 185 5.43 6.62 -4.48
C ALA A 185 6.28 7.58 -3.64
#